data_f9aca3f21023b43d0a2bad2db8fd6579
#
_entry.id   f9aca3f21023b43d0a2bad2db8fd6579
#
_cell.length_a   1.000
_cell.length_b   1.000
_cell.length_c   1.000
_cell.angle_alpha   90.00
_cell.angle_beta   90.00
_cell.angle_gamma   90.00
#
_symmetry.space_group_name_H-M   'P 1'
#
loop_
_entity.id
_entity.type
_entity.pdbx_description
1 polymer ?
#
loop_
_entity_poly.entity_id
_entity_poly.type
_entity_poly.pdbx_seq_one_letter_code
_entity_poly.pdbx_strand_id
1 'polypeptide(L)'
;MNNVAQNLEPLKNKLRNHSLYSSIKNVDDLKIFTNAHVYAVWDFMSLLKFLQINLTSISVPWYPSNNTSTAKLINEIVAGEETDENEQGKPMSHFEMYLDSIESFGVKTDSILNNINSLNSLDTINNDIEKLKIEDYIKDFLKFTFSVINRGKIHEVAAVFTFGREDLIPDMFMPLLERINSKNNELNKLIYYFKRHIEVDGDMHGPMSCLLYTSPSPRDKCR
;
A
#
# COMPACT_ATOMS: atom_id res chain seq x y z
N MET A 1 19.24 11.97 9.71
CA MET A 1 17.81 11.58 9.57
C MET A 1 16.92 12.71 9.05
N ASN A 2 17.07 13.94 9.51
CA ASN A 2 16.12 15.02 9.20
C ASN A 2 16.03 15.48 7.72
N ASN A 3 16.94 15.11 6.85
CA ASN A 3 17.04 15.75 5.52
C ASN A 3 16.04 15.17 4.47
N VAL A 4 15.81 13.84 4.42
CA VAL A 4 14.92 13.23 3.42
C VAL A 4 13.45 13.54 3.74
N ALA A 5 13.02 13.32 4.97
CA ALA A 5 11.65 13.61 5.39
C ALA A 5 11.31 15.10 5.23
N GLN A 6 12.24 16.00 5.62
CA GLN A 6 12.07 17.43 5.44
C GLN A 6 11.97 17.84 3.97
N ASN A 7 12.77 17.23 3.09
CA ASN A 7 12.71 17.49 1.65
C ASN A 7 11.42 16.98 0.98
N LEU A 8 10.79 15.96 1.54
CA LEU A 8 9.52 15.42 1.06
C LEU A 8 8.29 16.16 1.59
N GLU A 9 8.41 16.90 2.70
CA GLU A 9 7.29 17.58 3.34
C GLU A 9 6.50 18.52 2.40
N PRO A 10 7.11 19.31 1.50
CA PRO A 10 6.36 20.11 0.53
C PRO A 10 5.50 19.27 -0.42
N LEU A 11 5.99 18.07 -0.82
CA LEU A 11 5.25 17.14 -1.68
C LEU A 11 4.11 16.46 -0.92
N LYS A 12 4.35 16.04 0.32
CA LYS A 12 3.31 15.48 1.22
C LYS A 12 2.19 16.49 1.44
N ASN A 13 2.53 17.73 1.74
CA ASN A 13 1.55 18.82 1.91
C ASN A 13 0.74 19.06 0.63
N LYS A 14 1.36 18.98 -0.55
CA LYS A 14 0.65 19.09 -1.83
C LYS A 14 -0.34 17.94 -2.03
N LEU A 15 0.03 16.71 -1.63
CA LEU A 15 -0.86 15.55 -1.69
C LEU A 15 -2.01 15.68 -0.69
N ARG A 16 -1.73 15.98 0.58
CA ARG A 16 -2.77 16.15 1.62
C ARG A 16 -3.81 17.21 1.26
N ASN A 17 -3.40 18.27 0.57
CA ASN A 17 -4.26 19.38 0.16
C ASN A 17 -4.72 19.26 -1.31
N HIS A 18 -4.63 18.08 -1.92
CA HIS A 18 -5.04 17.91 -3.31
C HIS A 18 -6.54 18.11 -3.47
N SER A 19 -6.95 18.81 -4.54
CA SER A 19 -8.36 19.15 -4.82
C SER A 19 -9.27 17.92 -5.00
N LEU A 20 -8.72 16.75 -5.27
CA LEU A 20 -9.44 15.50 -5.33
C LEU A 20 -10.28 15.26 -4.07
N TYR A 21 -9.70 15.44 -2.88
CA TYR A 21 -10.40 15.17 -1.61
C TYR A 21 -11.56 16.13 -1.35
N SER A 22 -11.47 17.36 -1.84
CA SER A 22 -12.56 18.32 -1.78
C SER A 22 -13.64 18.09 -2.85
N SER A 23 -13.33 17.36 -3.91
CA SER A 23 -14.29 17.02 -4.96
C SER A 23 -15.18 15.83 -4.60
N ILE A 24 -14.75 14.93 -3.71
CA ILE A 24 -15.55 13.80 -3.22
C ILE A 24 -16.58 14.32 -2.21
N LYS A 25 -17.86 14.37 -2.59
CA LYS A 25 -18.94 14.97 -1.79
C LYS A 25 -20.00 13.99 -1.32
N ASN A 26 -20.09 12.84 -1.95
CA ASN A 26 -21.12 11.83 -1.73
C ASN A 26 -20.58 10.41 -2.00
N VAL A 27 -21.42 9.40 -1.77
CA VAL A 27 -21.06 7.99 -1.95
C VAL A 27 -20.74 7.65 -3.42
N ASP A 28 -21.38 8.29 -4.38
CA ASP A 28 -21.11 7.99 -5.80
C ASP A 28 -19.74 8.53 -6.24
N ASP A 29 -19.34 9.71 -5.77
CA ASP A 29 -17.97 10.20 -5.96
C ASP A 29 -16.95 9.27 -5.28
N LEU A 30 -17.29 8.74 -4.09
CA LEU A 30 -16.45 7.80 -3.36
C LEU A 30 -16.31 6.47 -4.11
N LYS A 31 -17.36 5.96 -4.76
CA LYS A 31 -17.28 4.75 -5.62
C LYS A 31 -16.27 4.95 -6.75
N ILE A 32 -16.31 6.11 -7.43
CA ILE A 32 -15.35 6.41 -8.50
C ILE A 32 -13.93 6.41 -7.96
N PHE A 33 -13.71 7.08 -6.83
CA PHE A 33 -12.42 7.16 -6.20
C PHE A 33 -11.90 5.77 -5.77
N THR A 34 -12.70 5.00 -5.04
CA THR A 34 -12.29 3.69 -4.51
C THR A 34 -12.09 2.64 -5.59
N ASN A 35 -12.81 2.72 -6.71
CA ASN A 35 -12.61 1.87 -7.89
C ASN A 35 -11.21 2.08 -8.54
N ALA A 36 -10.64 3.26 -8.40
CA ALA A 36 -9.26 3.53 -8.82
C ALA A 36 -8.24 3.23 -7.72
N HIS A 37 -8.53 3.62 -6.48
CA HIS A 37 -7.61 3.50 -5.35
C HIS A 37 -7.30 2.03 -4.98
N VAL A 38 -8.20 1.10 -5.27
CA VAL A 38 -8.00 -0.33 -5.01
C VAL A 38 -6.73 -0.89 -5.65
N TYR A 39 -6.32 -0.37 -6.80
CA TYR A 39 -5.06 -0.76 -7.44
C TYR A 39 -3.82 -0.30 -6.66
N ALA A 40 -3.93 0.82 -5.95
CA ALA A 40 -2.86 1.29 -5.06
C ALA A 40 -2.78 0.45 -3.78
N VAL A 41 -3.91 -0.06 -3.29
CA VAL A 41 -3.95 -1.01 -2.16
C VAL A 41 -3.34 -2.35 -2.57
N TRP A 42 -3.60 -2.80 -3.78
CA TRP A 42 -3.04 -4.04 -4.30
C TRP A 42 -1.52 -3.95 -4.58
N ASP A 43 -1.06 -2.89 -5.24
CA ASP A 43 0.35 -2.78 -5.64
C ASP A 43 1.28 -2.56 -4.44
N PHE A 44 0.75 -2.00 -3.34
CA PHE A 44 1.43 -1.91 -2.05
C PHE A 44 1.92 -3.26 -1.56
N MET A 45 1.09 -4.30 -1.67
CA MET A 45 1.46 -5.66 -1.31
C MET A 45 2.64 -6.19 -2.15
N SER A 46 2.74 -5.77 -3.41
CA SER A 46 3.88 -6.14 -4.27
C SER A 46 5.20 -5.51 -3.80
N LEU A 47 5.17 -4.26 -3.32
CA LEU A 47 6.34 -3.62 -2.67
C LEU A 47 6.73 -4.36 -1.40
N LEU A 48 5.76 -4.67 -0.55
CA LEU A 48 5.98 -5.42 0.70
C LEU A 48 6.56 -6.81 0.43
N LYS A 49 6.01 -7.55 -0.53
CA LYS A 49 6.53 -8.87 -0.90
C LYS A 49 7.95 -8.81 -1.46
N PHE A 50 8.28 -7.80 -2.25
CA PHE A 50 9.66 -7.59 -2.68
C PHE A 50 10.60 -7.38 -1.48
N LEU A 51 10.19 -6.58 -0.50
CA LEU A 51 10.98 -6.36 0.72
C LEU A 51 11.10 -7.65 1.54
N GLN A 52 10.02 -8.43 1.67
CA GLN A 52 10.03 -9.72 2.37
C GLN A 52 11.02 -10.68 1.73
N ILE A 53 10.97 -10.86 0.42
CA ILE A 53 11.89 -11.75 -0.33
C ILE A 53 13.36 -11.36 -0.10
N ASN A 54 13.66 -10.08 -0.05
CA ASN A 54 15.04 -9.59 -0.01
C ASN A 54 15.59 -9.33 1.40
N LEU A 55 14.75 -9.13 2.40
CA LEU A 55 15.15 -8.73 3.76
C LEU A 55 14.85 -9.78 4.83
N THR A 56 14.10 -10.83 4.49
CA THR A 56 13.81 -11.95 5.37
C THR A 56 14.39 -13.26 4.81
N SER A 57 14.05 -14.41 5.39
CA SER A 57 14.44 -15.71 4.88
C SER A 57 13.20 -16.55 4.56
N ILE A 58 12.91 -16.70 3.27
CA ILE A 58 11.79 -17.48 2.74
C ILE A 58 12.25 -18.69 1.92
N SER A 59 13.56 -18.97 1.87
CA SER A 59 14.12 -20.06 1.08
C SER A 59 14.02 -21.40 1.81
N VAL A 60 14.02 -22.49 1.02
CA VAL A 60 14.14 -23.88 1.49
C VAL A 60 15.33 -24.51 0.77
N PRO A 61 16.37 -25.01 1.48
CA PRO A 61 16.57 -25.01 2.96
C PRO A 61 16.65 -23.62 3.57
N TRP A 62 16.23 -23.51 4.83
CA TRP A 62 16.21 -22.25 5.55
C TRP A 62 17.60 -21.84 6.05
N TYR A 63 17.89 -20.55 5.97
CA TYR A 63 19.04 -19.90 6.57
C TYR A 63 18.60 -18.64 7.30
N PRO A 64 19.23 -18.24 8.41
CA PRO A 64 18.88 -17.02 9.12
C PRO A 64 19.15 -15.78 8.27
N SER A 65 18.30 -14.76 8.42
CA SER A 65 18.54 -13.43 7.83
C SER A 65 19.80 -12.78 8.41
N ASN A 66 20.54 -12.04 7.59
CA ASN A 66 21.71 -11.27 8.01
C ASN A 66 21.36 -10.12 8.97
N ASN A 67 20.11 -9.64 8.96
CA ASN A 67 19.61 -8.59 9.85
C ASN A 67 18.26 -9.01 10.44
N THR A 68 18.33 -9.63 11.63
CA THR A 68 17.15 -10.15 12.32
C THR A 68 16.16 -9.06 12.72
N SER A 69 16.63 -7.84 13.04
CA SER A 69 15.73 -6.73 13.40
C SER A 69 14.92 -6.26 12.20
N THR A 70 15.55 -6.13 11.03
CA THR A 70 14.84 -5.80 9.79
C THR A 70 13.88 -6.92 9.38
N ALA A 71 14.33 -8.19 9.49
CA ALA A 71 13.49 -9.34 9.17
C ALA A 71 12.27 -9.42 10.10
N LYS A 72 12.44 -9.14 11.41
CA LYS A 72 11.32 -9.06 12.35
C LYS A 72 10.31 -8.01 11.92
N LEU A 73 10.75 -6.79 11.65
CA LEU A 73 9.88 -5.68 11.23
C LEU A 73 9.07 -6.05 9.98
N ILE A 74 9.74 -6.54 8.93
CA ILE A 74 9.05 -6.93 7.69
C ILE A 74 8.04 -8.05 7.93
N ASN A 75 8.36 -9.05 8.74
CA ASN A 75 7.44 -10.15 9.02
C ASN A 75 6.23 -9.69 9.86
N GLU A 76 6.41 -8.72 10.76
CA GLU A 76 5.30 -8.10 11.52
C GLU A 76 4.35 -7.33 10.58
N ILE A 77 4.89 -6.54 9.64
CA ILE A 77 4.08 -5.85 8.64
C ILE A 77 3.34 -6.87 7.76
N VAL A 78 4.04 -7.90 7.26
CA VAL A 78 3.41 -8.94 6.43
C VAL A 78 2.30 -9.66 7.20
N ALA A 79 2.50 -9.97 8.47
CA ALA A 79 1.48 -10.61 9.29
C ALA A 79 0.23 -9.72 9.45
N GLY A 80 0.42 -8.41 9.67
CA GLY A 80 -0.67 -7.44 9.72
C GLY A 80 -1.40 -7.32 8.40
N GLU A 81 -0.67 -7.16 7.30
CA GLU A 81 -1.28 -6.94 5.99
C GLU A 81 -1.99 -8.17 5.40
N GLU A 82 -1.46 -9.38 5.63
CA GLU A 82 -2.01 -10.60 5.02
C GLU A 82 -3.02 -11.34 5.91
N THR A 83 -2.98 -11.15 7.23
CA THR A 83 -3.71 -12.00 8.19
C THR A 83 -4.25 -11.22 9.39
N ASP A 84 -4.62 -9.97 9.19
CA ASP A 84 -5.27 -9.17 10.22
C ASP A 84 -6.72 -9.64 10.47
N GLU A 85 -7.41 -9.03 11.42
CA GLU A 85 -8.79 -9.35 11.76
C GLU A 85 -9.76 -8.29 11.20
N ASN A 86 -10.81 -8.76 10.52
CA ASN A 86 -11.90 -7.90 10.09
C ASN A 86 -12.81 -7.50 11.28
N GLU A 87 -13.85 -6.68 11.03
CA GLU A 87 -14.78 -6.21 12.07
C GLU A 87 -15.55 -7.33 12.79
N GLN A 88 -15.48 -8.59 12.32
CA GLN A 88 -16.08 -9.77 12.93
C GLN A 88 -15.04 -10.63 13.67
N GLY A 89 -13.78 -10.19 13.77
CA GLY A 89 -12.69 -10.97 14.37
C GLY A 89 -12.26 -12.18 13.52
N LYS A 90 -12.48 -12.14 12.21
CA LYS A 90 -12.05 -13.21 11.29
C LYS A 90 -10.77 -12.80 10.58
N PRO A 91 -9.81 -13.72 10.43
CA PRO A 91 -8.60 -13.45 9.64
C PRO A 91 -8.95 -13.03 8.21
N MET A 92 -8.36 -11.92 7.78
CA MET A 92 -8.56 -11.35 6.44
C MET A 92 -7.39 -10.43 6.12
N SER A 93 -6.92 -10.43 4.87
CA SER A 93 -5.92 -9.45 4.43
C SER A 93 -6.52 -8.05 4.31
N HIS A 94 -5.68 -7.01 4.46
CA HIS A 94 -6.11 -5.62 4.26
C HIS A 94 -6.68 -5.40 2.86
N PHE A 95 -6.13 -6.06 1.84
CA PHE A 95 -6.67 -6.00 0.49
C PHE A 95 -8.09 -6.58 0.39
N GLU A 96 -8.34 -7.74 0.99
CA GLU A 96 -9.69 -8.35 1.04
C GLU A 96 -10.67 -7.51 1.85
N MET A 97 -10.23 -6.95 3.01
CA MET A 97 -11.05 -6.01 3.79
C MET A 97 -11.42 -4.76 2.97
N TYR A 98 -10.47 -4.25 2.18
CA TYR A 98 -10.74 -3.13 1.29
C TYR A 98 -11.78 -3.48 0.25
N LEU A 99 -11.64 -4.63 -0.44
CA LEU A 99 -12.62 -5.11 -1.42
C LEU A 99 -14.02 -5.27 -0.80
N ASP A 100 -14.11 -5.98 0.34
CA ASP A 100 -15.38 -6.19 1.06
C ASP A 100 -16.00 -4.84 1.47
N SER A 101 -15.17 -3.87 1.87
CA SER A 101 -15.62 -2.54 2.24
C SER A 101 -16.24 -1.78 1.08
N ILE A 102 -15.59 -1.78 -0.10
CA ILE A 102 -16.09 -1.05 -1.27
C ILE A 102 -17.30 -1.73 -1.91
N GLU A 103 -17.40 -3.06 -1.83
CA GLU A 103 -18.60 -3.80 -2.24
C GLU A 103 -19.82 -3.43 -1.39
N SER A 104 -19.62 -3.18 -0.09
CA SER A 104 -20.72 -2.88 0.84
C SER A 104 -21.51 -1.62 0.47
N PHE A 105 -20.91 -0.69 -0.27
CA PHE A 105 -21.60 0.50 -0.80
C PHE A 105 -21.74 0.52 -2.33
N GLY A 106 -21.60 -0.67 -2.98
CA GLY A 106 -22.03 -0.91 -4.35
C GLY A 106 -20.97 -0.77 -5.44
N VAL A 107 -19.67 -0.85 -5.13
CA VAL A 107 -18.61 -1.02 -6.13
C VAL A 107 -18.57 -2.48 -6.59
N LYS A 108 -18.46 -2.72 -7.90
CA LYS A 108 -18.33 -4.08 -8.45
C LYS A 108 -16.86 -4.47 -8.53
N THR A 109 -16.45 -5.47 -7.78
CA THR A 109 -15.03 -5.88 -7.65
C THR A 109 -14.62 -6.97 -8.63
N ASP A 110 -15.55 -7.68 -9.28
CA ASP A 110 -15.22 -8.75 -10.24
C ASP A 110 -14.26 -8.31 -11.35
N SER A 111 -14.50 -7.13 -11.93
CA SER A 111 -13.65 -6.60 -13.00
C SER A 111 -12.26 -6.21 -12.49
N ILE A 112 -12.17 -5.73 -11.25
CA ILE A 112 -10.93 -5.38 -10.57
C ILE A 112 -10.11 -6.65 -10.35
N LEU A 113 -10.72 -7.69 -9.77
CA LEU A 113 -10.08 -8.98 -9.52
C LEU A 113 -9.63 -9.66 -10.83
N ASN A 114 -10.45 -9.62 -11.88
CA ASN A 114 -10.05 -10.16 -13.19
C ASN A 114 -8.84 -9.42 -13.76
N ASN A 115 -8.78 -8.11 -13.65
CA ASN A 115 -7.64 -7.32 -14.07
C ASN A 115 -6.38 -7.68 -13.28
N ILE A 116 -6.47 -7.71 -11.95
CA ILE A 116 -5.36 -8.06 -11.06
C ILE A 116 -4.87 -9.49 -11.34
N ASN A 117 -5.76 -10.46 -11.46
CA ASN A 117 -5.42 -11.86 -11.75
C ASN A 117 -4.76 -12.07 -13.12
N SER A 118 -4.92 -11.13 -14.05
CA SER A 118 -4.22 -11.15 -15.32
C SER A 118 -2.75 -10.72 -15.24
N LEU A 119 -2.35 -10.06 -14.14
CA LEU A 119 -1.01 -9.54 -13.88
C LEU A 119 -0.20 -10.57 -13.08
N ASN A 120 0.28 -11.64 -13.72
CA ASN A 120 0.83 -12.82 -13.05
C ASN A 120 2.33 -13.02 -13.23
N SER A 121 3.02 -12.16 -13.99
CA SER A 121 4.46 -12.28 -14.24
C SER A 121 5.13 -10.91 -14.18
N LEU A 122 6.18 -10.80 -13.39
CA LEU A 122 6.97 -9.59 -13.26
C LEU A 122 7.69 -9.22 -14.57
N ASP A 123 8.06 -10.22 -15.39
CA ASP A 123 8.76 -10.02 -16.66
C ASP A 123 7.87 -9.35 -17.73
N THR A 124 6.57 -9.61 -17.68
CA THR A 124 5.60 -9.09 -18.66
C THR A 124 4.71 -7.96 -18.08
N ILE A 125 4.84 -7.66 -16.79
CA ILE A 125 3.91 -6.82 -16.02
C ILE A 125 3.56 -5.50 -16.71
N ASN A 126 4.54 -4.79 -17.26
CA ASN A 126 4.29 -3.50 -17.91
C ASN A 126 3.47 -3.63 -19.19
N ASN A 127 3.71 -4.70 -19.97
CA ASN A 127 2.93 -5.00 -21.18
C ASN A 127 1.51 -5.46 -20.84
N ASP A 128 1.35 -6.17 -19.73
CA ASP A 128 0.06 -6.67 -19.30
C ASP A 128 -0.78 -5.55 -18.68
N ILE A 129 -0.18 -4.62 -17.92
CA ILE A 129 -0.84 -3.39 -17.44
C ILE A 129 -1.38 -2.57 -18.63
N GLU A 130 -0.62 -2.46 -19.75
CA GLU A 130 -1.11 -1.73 -20.93
C GLU A 130 -2.39 -2.28 -21.52
N LYS A 131 -2.60 -3.59 -21.46
CA LYS A 131 -3.77 -4.28 -21.99
C LYS A 131 -5.01 -4.13 -21.11
N LEU A 132 -4.85 -3.70 -19.84
CA LEU A 132 -5.97 -3.53 -18.93
C LEU A 132 -6.94 -2.46 -19.45
N LYS A 133 -8.22 -2.72 -19.24
CA LYS A 133 -9.30 -1.75 -19.55
C LYS A 133 -9.59 -0.87 -18.34
N ILE A 134 -8.60 -0.08 -17.95
CA ILE A 134 -8.64 0.87 -16.83
C ILE A 134 -8.07 2.21 -17.31
N GLU A 135 -8.31 3.27 -16.53
CA GLU A 135 -7.84 4.63 -16.82
C GLU A 135 -6.31 4.72 -16.88
N ASP A 136 -5.79 5.51 -17.80
CA ASP A 136 -4.34 5.60 -18.06
C ASP A 136 -3.54 6.05 -16.84
N TYR A 137 -4.10 6.93 -15.99
CA TYR A 137 -3.42 7.35 -14.75
C TYR A 137 -3.23 6.20 -13.76
N ILE A 138 -4.13 5.19 -13.74
CA ILE A 138 -3.97 3.97 -12.94
C ILE A 138 -2.85 3.12 -13.51
N LYS A 139 -2.81 2.96 -14.85
CA LYS A 139 -1.73 2.23 -15.53
C LYS A 139 -0.36 2.87 -15.24
N ASP A 140 -0.27 4.19 -15.34
CA ASP A 140 0.97 4.93 -15.08
C ASP A 140 1.44 4.74 -13.63
N PHE A 141 0.51 4.75 -12.68
CA PHE A 141 0.79 4.50 -11.27
C PHE A 141 1.34 3.09 -11.04
N LEU A 142 0.67 2.06 -11.57
CA LEU A 142 1.11 0.67 -11.47
C LEU A 142 2.46 0.46 -12.15
N LYS A 143 2.67 0.98 -13.37
CA LYS A 143 3.96 0.91 -14.07
C LYS A 143 5.08 1.55 -13.28
N PHE A 144 4.84 2.68 -12.61
CA PHE A 144 5.83 3.31 -11.75
C PHE A 144 6.25 2.33 -10.65
N THR A 145 5.31 1.76 -9.91
CA THR A 145 5.58 0.79 -8.83
C THR A 145 6.38 -0.40 -9.34
N PHE A 146 5.92 -1.06 -10.39
CA PHE A 146 6.61 -2.22 -10.93
C PHE A 146 7.95 -1.89 -11.60
N SER A 147 8.12 -0.67 -12.13
CA SER A 147 9.42 -0.21 -12.61
C SER A 147 10.45 -0.09 -11.49
N VAL A 148 10.02 0.35 -10.30
CA VAL A 148 10.89 0.41 -9.11
C VAL A 148 11.26 -1.00 -8.64
N ILE A 149 10.29 -1.91 -8.58
CA ILE A 149 10.52 -3.31 -8.22
C ILE A 149 11.49 -3.98 -9.21
N ASN A 150 11.28 -3.81 -10.51
CA ASN A 150 12.11 -4.39 -11.58
C ASN A 150 13.57 -3.90 -11.58
N ARG A 151 13.85 -2.70 -11.05
CA ARG A 151 15.23 -2.24 -10.84
C ARG A 151 15.97 -3.04 -9.78
N GLY A 152 15.27 -3.80 -8.93
CA GLY A 152 15.85 -4.71 -7.93
C GLY A 152 16.62 -4.02 -6.81
N LYS A 153 16.45 -2.71 -6.61
CA LYS A 153 17.19 -1.96 -5.59
C LYS A 153 16.36 -1.84 -4.32
N ILE A 154 16.73 -2.59 -3.29
CA ILE A 154 16.00 -2.69 -2.02
C ILE A 154 15.72 -1.31 -1.41
N HIS A 155 16.71 -0.40 -1.38
CA HIS A 155 16.55 0.93 -0.80
C HIS A 155 15.58 1.82 -1.60
N GLU A 156 15.46 1.65 -2.93
CA GLU A 156 14.48 2.37 -3.73
C GLU A 156 13.06 1.87 -3.42
N VAL A 157 12.88 0.54 -3.35
CA VAL A 157 11.59 -0.06 -2.98
C VAL A 157 11.20 0.32 -1.55
N ALA A 158 12.14 0.25 -0.59
CA ALA A 158 11.90 0.67 0.79
C ALA A 158 11.50 2.15 0.89
N ALA A 159 12.12 3.03 0.08
CA ALA A 159 11.76 4.45 0.05
C ALA A 159 10.35 4.68 -0.49
N VAL A 160 9.96 4.01 -1.57
CA VAL A 160 8.61 4.11 -2.13
C VAL A 160 7.58 3.52 -1.16
N PHE A 161 7.87 2.39 -0.52
CA PHE A 161 7.03 1.77 0.48
C PHE A 161 6.79 2.74 1.65
N THR A 162 7.83 3.19 2.33
CA THR A 162 7.72 4.01 3.53
C THR A 162 7.17 5.41 3.24
N PHE A 163 7.82 6.18 2.38
CA PHE A 163 7.49 7.60 2.18
C PHE A 163 6.38 7.84 1.16
N GLY A 164 6.18 6.90 0.26
CA GLY A 164 5.22 7.06 -0.84
C GLY A 164 3.87 6.38 -0.58
N ARG A 165 3.77 5.54 0.45
CA ARG A 165 2.54 4.81 0.78
C ARG A 165 2.13 5.03 2.23
N GLU A 166 2.84 4.47 3.18
CA GLU A 166 2.48 4.41 4.60
C GLU A 166 2.21 5.77 5.24
N ASP A 167 3.12 6.72 5.05
CA ASP A 167 3.08 8.04 5.69
C ASP A 167 1.90 8.94 5.26
N LEU A 168 1.12 8.56 4.25
CA LEU A 168 0.15 9.47 3.61
C LEU A 168 -1.31 9.11 3.92
N ILE A 169 -1.60 7.84 4.14
CA ILE A 169 -2.97 7.31 4.14
C ILE A 169 -3.84 7.85 5.30
N PRO A 170 -3.37 7.85 6.57
CA PRO A 170 -4.23 8.22 7.69
C PRO A 170 -4.76 9.64 7.63
N ASP A 171 -3.87 10.59 7.33
CA ASP A 171 -4.17 12.03 7.37
C ASP A 171 -5.15 12.48 6.28
N MET A 172 -5.25 11.73 5.19
CA MET A 172 -6.02 12.10 4.01
C MET A 172 -7.47 11.61 4.05
N PHE A 173 -7.68 10.38 4.54
CA PHE A 173 -8.96 9.70 4.38
C PHE A 173 -9.92 9.88 5.56
N MET A 174 -9.46 9.94 6.80
CA MET A 174 -10.36 10.02 7.95
C MET A 174 -11.28 11.25 7.91
N PRO A 175 -10.80 12.48 7.64
CA PRO A 175 -11.67 13.65 7.55
C PRO A 175 -12.71 13.56 6.42
N LEU A 176 -12.34 12.88 5.31
CA LEU A 176 -13.23 12.65 4.18
C LEU A 176 -14.38 11.71 4.56
N LEU A 177 -14.05 10.57 5.18
CA LEU A 177 -15.02 9.55 5.55
C LEU A 177 -15.99 10.03 6.61
N GLU A 178 -15.51 10.72 7.63
CA GLU A 178 -16.35 11.29 8.67
C GLU A 178 -17.38 12.29 8.11
N ARG A 179 -16.96 13.11 7.14
CA ARG A 179 -17.84 14.07 6.47
C ARG A 179 -18.95 13.38 5.66
N ILE A 180 -18.66 12.26 4.99
CA ILE A 180 -19.62 11.55 4.14
C ILE A 180 -20.52 10.63 4.99
N ASN A 181 -19.97 9.95 5.99
CA ASN A 181 -20.68 8.97 6.82
C ASN A 181 -21.72 9.59 7.77
N SER A 182 -21.67 10.90 8.01
CA SER A 182 -22.64 11.58 8.91
C SER A 182 -24.11 11.37 8.52
N LYS A 183 -24.38 10.75 7.37
CA LYS A 183 -25.73 10.56 6.82
C LYS A 183 -26.13 9.09 6.55
N ASN A 184 -25.19 8.14 6.47
CA ASN A 184 -25.47 6.74 6.09
C ASN A 184 -24.47 5.78 6.72
N ASN A 185 -24.95 4.68 7.33
CA ASN A 185 -24.12 3.62 7.89
C ASN A 185 -23.46 2.70 6.83
N GLU A 186 -23.58 3.04 5.56
CA GLU A 186 -23.06 2.22 4.44
C GLU A 186 -21.53 2.16 4.38
N LEU A 187 -20.84 3.12 5.03
CA LEU A 187 -19.38 3.21 5.02
C LEU A 187 -18.69 2.60 6.24
N ASN A 188 -19.45 1.93 7.12
CA ASN A 188 -18.89 1.41 8.38
C ASN A 188 -17.70 0.48 8.16
N LYS A 189 -17.74 -0.41 7.16
CA LYS A 189 -16.62 -1.31 6.82
C LYS A 189 -15.39 -0.55 6.33
N LEU A 190 -15.58 0.46 5.48
CA LEU A 190 -14.48 1.28 4.99
C LEU A 190 -13.85 2.12 6.11
N ILE A 191 -14.67 2.63 7.03
CA ILE A 191 -14.19 3.35 8.22
C ILE A 191 -13.42 2.40 9.15
N TYR A 192 -13.92 1.17 9.34
CA TYR A 192 -13.21 0.14 10.10
C TYR A 192 -11.84 -0.14 9.48
N TYR A 193 -11.80 -0.41 8.17
CA TYR A 193 -10.56 -0.64 7.45
C TYR A 193 -9.52 0.46 7.68
N PHE A 194 -9.90 1.74 7.50
CA PHE A 194 -8.95 2.84 7.71
C PHE A 194 -8.56 3.03 9.17
N LYS A 195 -9.48 2.86 10.12
CA LYS A 195 -9.14 2.91 11.55
C LYS A 195 -8.17 1.81 11.93
N ARG A 196 -8.43 0.58 11.45
CA ARG A 196 -7.58 -0.57 11.73
C ARG A 196 -6.17 -0.35 11.16
N HIS A 197 -6.10 0.16 9.94
CA HIS A 197 -4.83 0.52 9.29
C HIS A 197 -4.05 1.55 10.13
N ILE A 198 -4.70 2.60 10.62
CA ILE A 198 -4.08 3.61 11.48
C ILE A 198 -3.59 3.02 12.81
N GLU A 199 -4.36 2.11 13.43
CA GLU A 199 -3.98 1.46 14.68
C GLU A 199 -2.74 0.59 14.51
N VAL A 200 -2.68 -0.22 13.45
CA VAL A 200 -1.56 -1.11 13.17
C VAL A 200 -0.31 -0.33 12.77
N ASP A 201 -0.46 0.73 11.97
CA ASP A 201 0.67 1.51 11.44
C ASP A 201 1.20 2.55 12.43
N GLY A 202 0.36 3.03 13.37
CA GLY A 202 0.73 4.10 14.30
C GLY A 202 1.98 3.81 15.13
N ASP A 203 2.22 2.54 15.45
CA ASP A 203 3.41 2.08 16.19
C ASP A 203 4.61 1.74 15.27
N MET A 204 4.41 1.68 13.96
CA MET A 204 5.38 1.15 12.99
C MET A 204 6.17 2.24 12.22
N HIS A 205 5.70 3.46 12.15
CA HIS A 205 6.36 4.55 11.39
C HIS A 205 7.80 4.86 11.82
N GLY A 206 8.10 4.77 13.12
CA GLY A 206 9.45 4.94 13.63
C GLY A 206 10.42 3.85 13.16
N PRO A 207 10.06 2.56 13.30
CA PRO A 207 10.86 1.44 12.81
C PRO A 207 11.04 1.42 11.30
N MET A 208 10.06 1.81 10.48
CA MET A 208 10.17 1.86 9.02
C MET A 208 11.26 2.82 8.53
N SER A 209 11.42 3.96 9.20
CA SER A 209 12.55 4.86 8.90
C SER A 209 13.90 4.17 9.07
N CYS A 210 14.03 3.23 10.01
CA CYS A 210 15.25 2.44 10.21
C CYS A 210 15.50 1.45 9.06
N LEU A 211 14.47 0.95 8.40
CA LEU A 211 14.59 0.02 7.27
C LEU A 211 15.45 0.58 6.15
N LEU A 212 15.30 1.87 5.83
CA LEU A 212 16.08 2.55 4.80
C LEU A 212 17.57 2.62 5.12
N TYR A 213 17.94 2.67 6.41
CA TYR A 213 19.34 2.76 6.83
C TYR A 213 19.98 1.40 7.01
N THR A 214 19.20 0.35 7.19
CA THR A 214 19.68 -1.02 7.35
C THR A 214 19.70 -1.79 6.03
N SER A 215 19.04 -1.26 4.98
CA SER A 215 19.11 -1.82 3.63
C SER A 215 20.54 -1.69 3.10
N PRO A 216 21.13 -2.73 2.46
CA PRO A 216 22.49 -2.68 1.91
C PRO A 216 22.59 -1.52 0.91
N SER A 217 23.44 -0.54 1.21
CA SER A 217 23.76 0.52 0.25
C SER A 217 24.55 -0.07 -0.91
N PRO A 218 24.44 0.46 -2.13
CA PRO A 218 25.32 0.08 -3.24
C PRO A 218 26.81 0.21 -2.90
N ARG A 219 27.17 1.03 -1.90
CA ARG A 219 28.54 1.18 -1.40
C ARG A 219 29.01 0.03 -0.50
N ASP A 220 28.08 -0.78 0.06
CA ASP A 220 28.42 -1.87 0.96
C ASP A 220 28.77 -3.18 0.22
N LYS A 221 28.56 -3.25 -1.10
CA LYS A 221 28.98 -4.37 -1.96
C LYS A 221 30.45 -4.33 -2.38
N CYS A 222 31.19 -3.30 -1.99
CA CYS A 222 32.61 -3.11 -2.31
C CYS A 222 33.55 -3.31 -1.13
N ARG A 223 33.18 -4.16 -0.15
CA ARG A 223 34.12 -4.61 0.90
C ARG A 223 34.14 -6.12 1.00
#